data_dffd9826edc1dc954bf0ecc55a8bdafa
#
_entry.id   dffd9826edc1dc954bf0ecc55a8bdafa
#
_cell.length_a   1.000
_cell.length_b   1.000
_cell.length_c   1.000
_cell.angle_alpha   90.00
_cell.angle_beta   90.00
_cell.angle_gamma   90.00
#
_symmetry.space_group_name_H-M   'P 1'
#
loop_
_entity.id
_entity.type
_entity.pdbx_description
1 polymer ?
#
loop_
_entity_poly.entity_id
_entity_poly.type
_entity_poly.pdbx_seq_one_letter_code
_entity_poly.pdbx_strand_id
1 'polypeptide(L)'
;MAVHAYSARYEPDWPDHVFPTEKYRLVAERLRAAGKTLVEPDAATREQLLLVHTPEYLDRLERMTESPELGYMEFEVPCTRTTVEAFKLSAGGSILAARRALEDGAAGNVGGGFHHAFADRGEGFCLINDLAVLIRVLQAEGRIRRAAVIDLDLHQGNGTARIFRDDPDVYTFSMHQEHNYPVKERSTWDIGLDDYAGDDDYLPLLREAVPKILDGHKPDLVVYQAGADCYEQDKLGLLKLSKGGIAERDKIVYRACRERKLPVVTTLGGGYPVRTEDVAEIHSRSLLLLDDPPGSLT
;
A
#
# COMPACT_ATOMS: atom_id res chain seq x y z
N MET A 1 19.31 0.45 9.24
CA MET A 1 18.53 1.54 8.58
C MET A 1 17.66 0.91 7.53
N ALA A 2 16.39 1.29 7.50
CA ALA A 2 15.44 0.75 6.54
C ALA A 2 15.86 1.08 5.10
N VAL A 3 15.71 0.10 4.21
CA VAL A 3 15.91 0.25 2.76
C VAL A 3 14.58 0.63 2.13
N HIS A 4 14.62 1.54 1.15
CA HIS A 4 13.44 1.94 0.42
C HIS A 4 13.58 1.62 -1.05
N ALA A 5 12.65 0.83 -1.61
CA ALA A 5 12.58 0.59 -3.04
C ALA A 5 12.02 1.83 -3.75
N TYR A 6 12.66 2.26 -4.83
CA TYR A 6 12.21 3.37 -5.64
C TYR A 6 12.75 3.30 -7.06
N SER A 7 11.89 3.64 -8.03
CA SER A 7 12.28 3.87 -9.41
C SER A 7 11.68 5.19 -9.91
N ALA A 8 12.46 5.94 -10.69
CA ALA A 8 11.91 7.08 -11.41
C ALA A 8 10.82 6.69 -12.44
N ARG A 9 10.77 5.41 -12.83
CA ARG A 9 9.76 4.85 -13.72
C ARG A 9 8.44 4.50 -13.02
N TYR A 10 8.29 4.82 -11.72
CA TYR A 10 7.00 4.70 -11.01
C TYR A 10 6.00 5.78 -11.41
N GLU A 11 6.43 6.80 -12.13
CA GLU A 11 5.63 7.95 -12.56
C GLU A 11 5.14 7.76 -14.00
N PRO A 12 4.02 7.07 -14.26
CA PRO A 12 3.41 7.10 -15.58
C PRO A 12 2.87 8.50 -15.87
N ASP A 13 2.90 8.89 -17.13
CA ASP A 13 2.36 10.18 -17.58
C ASP A 13 0.81 10.07 -17.66
N TRP A 14 0.14 10.64 -16.67
CA TRP A 14 -1.32 10.73 -16.59
C TRP A 14 -1.73 12.21 -16.52
N PRO A 15 -1.76 12.91 -17.66
CA PRO A 15 -2.08 14.33 -17.68
C PRO A 15 -3.49 14.58 -17.11
N ASP A 16 -3.59 15.62 -16.30
CA ASP A 16 -4.84 16.08 -15.67
C ASP A 16 -5.56 15.04 -14.80
N HIS A 17 -4.86 13.98 -14.36
CA HIS A 17 -5.45 12.96 -13.51
C HIS A 17 -5.40 13.37 -12.02
N VAL A 18 -6.44 12.97 -11.26
CA VAL A 18 -6.51 13.25 -9.81
C VAL A 18 -5.38 12.58 -9.03
N PHE A 19 -4.89 11.42 -9.50
CA PHE A 19 -3.77 10.71 -8.89
C PHE A 19 -2.45 11.43 -9.21
N PRO A 20 -1.77 12.01 -8.20
CA PRO A 20 -0.54 12.77 -8.43
C PRO A 20 0.66 11.82 -8.52
N THR A 21 0.98 11.31 -9.72
CA THR A 21 2.10 10.36 -9.92
C THR A 21 3.44 10.94 -9.46
N GLU A 22 3.63 12.24 -9.56
CA GLU A 22 4.80 12.99 -9.10
C GLU A 22 5.08 12.85 -7.59
N LYS A 23 4.09 12.41 -6.80
CA LYS A 23 4.29 12.17 -5.36
C LYS A 23 5.45 11.24 -5.09
N TYR A 24 5.67 10.24 -5.93
CA TYR A 24 6.74 9.26 -5.75
C TYR A 24 8.13 9.90 -5.83
N ARG A 25 8.35 10.77 -6.82
CA ARG A 25 9.61 11.53 -6.97
C ARG A 25 9.80 12.48 -5.79
N LEU A 26 8.77 13.22 -5.40
CA LEU A 26 8.85 14.16 -4.28
C LEU A 26 9.16 13.45 -2.95
N VAL A 27 8.59 12.27 -2.71
CA VAL A 27 8.93 11.44 -1.53
C VAL A 27 10.38 10.97 -1.62
N ALA A 28 10.83 10.47 -2.78
CA ALA A 28 12.20 10.00 -2.97
C ALA A 28 13.23 11.12 -2.75
N GLU A 29 12.94 12.32 -3.22
CA GLU A 29 13.80 13.51 -3.00
C GLU A 29 13.93 13.83 -1.50
N ARG A 30 12.82 13.79 -0.75
CA ARG A 30 12.81 14.02 0.72
C ARG A 30 13.59 12.94 1.47
N LEU A 31 13.45 11.67 1.07
CA LEU A 31 14.21 10.57 1.66
C LEU A 31 15.71 10.70 1.38
N ARG A 32 16.11 11.07 0.15
CA ARG A 32 17.52 11.34 -0.19
C ARG A 32 18.08 12.51 0.63
N ALA A 33 17.32 13.58 0.77
CA ALA A 33 17.72 14.72 1.60
C ALA A 33 17.90 14.34 3.08
N ALA A 34 17.15 13.35 3.55
CA ALA A 34 17.30 12.77 4.90
C ALA A 34 18.40 11.68 4.98
N GLY A 35 19.21 11.49 3.93
CA GLY A 35 20.31 10.51 3.90
C GLY A 35 19.86 9.06 3.82
N LYS A 36 18.63 8.78 3.35
CA LYS A 36 18.12 7.40 3.24
C LYS A 36 18.56 6.72 1.97
N THR A 37 18.77 5.40 2.05
CA THR A 37 19.16 4.57 0.91
C THR A 37 17.93 4.21 0.08
N LEU A 38 17.97 4.58 -1.21
CA LEU A 38 16.99 4.16 -2.20
C LEU A 38 17.62 3.09 -3.12
N VAL A 39 16.87 2.02 -3.36
CA VAL A 39 17.31 0.90 -4.21
C VAL A 39 16.35 0.75 -5.38
N GLU A 40 16.89 0.74 -6.59
CA GLU A 40 16.13 0.49 -7.82
C GLU A 40 15.69 -0.98 -7.84
N PRO A 41 14.38 -1.29 -7.93
CA PRO A 41 13.91 -2.66 -8.03
C PRO A 41 13.92 -3.16 -9.47
N ASP A 42 13.98 -4.48 -9.64
CA ASP A 42 13.58 -5.12 -10.89
C ASP A 42 12.05 -5.19 -10.97
N ALA A 43 11.48 -5.16 -12.18
CA ALA A 43 10.06 -5.38 -12.38
C ALA A 43 9.65 -6.80 -11.97
N ALA A 44 8.46 -6.94 -11.37
CA ALA A 44 7.92 -8.28 -11.09
C ALA A 44 7.79 -9.09 -12.39
N THR A 45 8.24 -10.33 -12.36
CA THR A 45 8.17 -11.22 -13.52
C THR A 45 6.74 -11.71 -13.74
N ARG A 46 6.46 -12.19 -14.96
CA ARG A 46 5.13 -12.76 -15.26
C ARG A 46 4.82 -13.95 -14.32
N GLU A 47 5.79 -14.78 -14.01
CA GLU A 47 5.64 -15.92 -13.11
C GLU A 47 5.25 -15.46 -11.70
N GLN A 48 5.85 -14.38 -11.20
CA GLN A 48 5.50 -13.78 -9.92
C GLN A 48 4.09 -13.21 -9.93
N LEU A 49 3.68 -12.52 -11.00
CA LEU A 49 2.33 -11.98 -11.15
C LEU A 49 1.27 -13.09 -11.26
N LEU A 50 1.59 -14.20 -11.91
CA LEU A 50 0.70 -15.37 -12.04
C LEU A 50 0.43 -16.10 -10.70
N LEU A 51 1.16 -15.80 -9.63
CA LEU A 51 0.82 -16.28 -8.28
C LEU A 51 -0.46 -15.64 -7.72
N VAL A 52 -0.92 -14.54 -8.33
CA VAL A 52 -2.10 -13.78 -7.91
C VAL A 52 -3.07 -13.57 -9.06
N HIS A 53 -2.58 -13.05 -10.17
CA HIS A 53 -3.39 -12.65 -11.31
C HIS A 53 -3.57 -13.77 -12.32
N THR A 54 -4.76 -13.85 -12.94
CA THR A 54 -5.04 -14.87 -13.94
C THR A 54 -4.25 -14.59 -15.24
N PRO A 55 -3.88 -15.65 -15.98
CA PRO A 55 -3.19 -15.48 -17.28
C PRO A 55 -3.99 -14.60 -18.25
N GLU A 56 -5.30 -14.79 -18.30
CA GLU A 56 -6.22 -14.07 -19.17
C GLU A 56 -6.23 -12.57 -18.87
N TYR A 57 -6.18 -12.21 -17.58
CA TYR A 57 -6.11 -10.81 -17.14
C TYR A 57 -4.77 -10.17 -17.53
N LEU A 58 -3.65 -10.84 -17.27
CA LEU A 58 -2.33 -10.33 -17.64
C LEU A 58 -2.20 -10.16 -19.17
N ASP A 59 -2.72 -11.11 -19.95
CA ASP A 59 -2.75 -11.00 -21.41
C ASP A 59 -3.66 -9.86 -21.89
N ARG A 60 -4.75 -9.60 -21.17
CA ARG A 60 -5.65 -8.47 -21.44
C ARG A 60 -4.95 -7.13 -21.17
N LEU A 61 -4.21 -6.98 -20.06
CA LEU A 61 -3.42 -5.79 -19.78
C LEU A 61 -2.45 -5.47 -20.92
N GLU A 62 -1.72 -6.47 -21.41
CA GLU A 62 -0.78 -6.28 -22.51
C GLU A 62 -1.50 -5.82 -23.78
N ARG A 63 -2.64 -6.45 -24.15
CA ARG A 63 -3.42 -6.04 -25.34
C ARG A 63 -4.00 -4.64 -25.19
N MET A 64 -4.43 -4.25 -23.98
CA MET A 64 -4.99 -2.90 -23.73
C MET A 64 -3.98 -1.78 -23.99
N THR A 65 -2.69 -2.07 -23.96
CA THR A 65 -1.65 -1.06 -24.29
C THR A 65 -1.70 -0.59 -25.74
N GLU A 66 -2.40 -1.31 -26.63
CA GLU A 66 -2.65 -0.92 -28.03
C GLU A 66 -3.83 0.07 -28.17
N SER A 67 -4.69 0.14 -27.15
CA SER A 67 -5.83 1.08 -27.05
C SER A 67 -5.93 1.59 -25.62
N PRO A 68 -4.99 2.47 -25.20
CA PRO A 68 -4.83 2.83 -23.79
C PRO A 68 -6.06 3.49 -23.14
N GLU A 69 -6.91 4.13 -23.95
CA GLU A 69 -8.16 4.77 -23.52
C GLU A 69 -9.16 3.77 -22.92
N LEU A 70 -9.09 2.50 -23.30
CA LEU A 70 -9.92 1.44 -22.71
C LEU A 70 -9.61 1.25 -21.21
N GLY A 71 -8.42 1.61 -20.77
CA GLY A 71 -8.04 1.58 -19.38
C GLY A 71 -8.92 2.46 -18.49
N TYR A 72 -9.43 3.59 -19.01
CA TYR A 72 -10.34 4.45 -18.23
C TYR A 72 -11.67 3.78 -17.89
N MET A 73 -12.10 2.80 -18.67
CA MET A 73 -13.35 2.06 -18.43
C MET A 73 -13.22 1.02 -17.32
N GLU A 74 -12.00 0.51 -17.07
CA GLU A 74 -11.76 -0.54 -16.09
C GLU A 74 -10.97 -0.03 -14.88
N PHE A 75 -9.95 0.79 -15.10
CA PHE A 75 -8.99 1.23 -14.07
C PHE A 75 -9.10 2.71 -13.73
N GLU A 76 -9.90 3.47 -14.48
CA GLU A 76 -10.00 4.94 -14.39
C GLU A 76 -8.69 5.67 -14.76
N VAL A 77 -7.72 4.96 -15.31
CA VAL A 77 -6.42 5.47 -15.80
C VAL A 77 -6.08 4.90 -17.17
N PRO A 78 -5.25 5.58 -18.00
CA PRO A 78 -4.87 5.06 -19.30
C PRO A 78 -3.96 3.83 -19.16
N CYS A 79 -4.27 2.76 -19.87
CA CYS A 79 -3.47 1.53 -19.88
C CYS A 79 -2.36 1.59 -20.94
N THR A 80 -1.42 2.53 -20.79
CA THR A 80 -0.25 2.62 -21.68
C THR A 80 0.81 1.57 -21.32
N ARG A 81 1.77 1.33 -22.23
CA ARG A 81 2.92 0.45 -21.92
C ARG A 81 3.70 0.95 -20.70
N THR A 82 3.91 2.27 -20.60
CA THR A 82 4.59 2.86 -19.44
C THR A 82 3.78 2.70 -18.16
N THR A 83 2.44 2.75 -18.21
CA THR A 83 1.58 2.46 -17.08
C THR A 83 1.75 1.02 -16.62
N VAL A 84 1.64 0.04 -17.52
CA VAL A 84 1.80 -1.40 -17.17
C VAL A 84 3.18 -1.68 -16.60
N GLU A 85 4.24 -1.11 -17.22
CA GLU A 85 5.61 -1.25 -16.72
C GLU A 85 5.81 -0.63 -15.35
N ALA A 86 5.21 0.56 -15.06
CA ALA A 86 5.26 1.20 -13.75
C ALA A 86 4.63 0.31 -12.67
N PHE A 87 3.49 -0.34 -12.97
CA PHE A 87 2.85 -1.26 -12.02
C PHE A 87 3.65 -2.54 -11.79
N LYS A 88 4.22 -3.14 -12.86
CA LYS A 88 5.13 -4.30 -12.72
C LYS A 88 6.35 -3.93 -11.87
N LEU A 89 6.93 -2.76 -12.14
CA LEU A 89 8.10 -2.28 -11.42
C LEU A 89 7.77 -1.96 -9.96
N SER A 90 6.62 -1.37 -9.70
CA SER A 90 6.16 -1.09 -8.33
C SER A 90 5.88 -2.40 -7.55
N ALA A 91 5.30 -3.40 -8.20
CA ALA A 91 5.14 -4.73 -7.59
C ALA A 91 6.50 -5.38 -7.27
N GLY A 92 7.48 -5.24 -8.17
CA GLY A 92 8.86 -5.66 -7.90
C GLY A 92 9.49 -4.91 -6.73
N GLY A 93 9.19 -3.60 -6.61
CA GLY A 93 9.60 -2.79 -5.45
C GLY A 93 9.00 -3.26 -4.14
N SER A 94 7.72 -3.64 -4.13
CA SER A 94 7.07 -4.21 -2.95
C SER A 94 7.67 -5.57 -2.56
N ILE A 95 8.02 -6.42 -3.53
CA ILE A 95 8.74 -7.69 -3.29
C ILE A 95 10.13 -7.41 -2.69
N LEU A 96 10.90 -6.49 -3.28
CA LEU A 96 12.22 -6.11 -2.79
C LEU A 96 12.15 -5.59 -1.36
N ALA A 97 11.25 -4.64 -1.09
CA ALA A 97 11.06 -4.08 0.23
C ALA A 97 10.64 -5.16 1.25
N ALA A 98 9.74 -6.08 0.89
CA ALA A 98 9.33 -7.17 1.76
C ALA A 98 10.48 -8.13 2.11
N ARG A 99 11.33 -8.49 1.13
CA ARG A 99 12.54 -9.29 1.37
C ARG A 99 13.49 -8.58 2.33
N ARG A 100 13.69 -7.26 2.16
CA ARG A 100 14.51 -6.43 3.06
C ARG A 100 13.90 -6.32 4.46
N ALA A 101 12.58 -6.18 4.55
CA ALA A 101 11.91 -6.15 5.86
C ALA A 101 12.18 -7.44 6.67
N LEU A 102 12.18 -8.61 6.02
CA LEU A 102 12.53 -9.88 6.68
C LEU A 102 13.98 -9.93 7.16
N GLU A 103 14.90 -9.21 6.52
CA GLU A 103 16.33 -9.17 6.86
C GLU A 103 16.63 -8.09 7.91
N ASP A 104 16.05 -6.89 7.73
CA ASP A 104 16.41 -5.68 8.46
C ASP A 104 15.36 -5.28 9.53
N GLY A 105 14.21 -6.00 9.57
CA GLY A 105 13.08 -5.72 10.47
C GLY A 105 12.05 -4.74 9.89
N ALA A 106 12.46 -3.81 9.02
CA ALA A 106 11.55 -2.86 8.37
C ALA A 106 12.11 -2.39 7.03
N ALA A 107 11.23 -2.16 6.05
CA ALA A 107 11.56 -1.55 4.77
C ALA A 107 10.33 -0.91 4.14
N GLY A 108 10.53 -0.06 3.13
CA GLY A 108 9.44 0.60 2.42
C GLY A 108 9.58 0.53 0.90
N ASN A 109 8.45 0.60 0.21
CA ASN A 109 8.38 0.89 -1.21
C ASN A 109 7.88 2.34 -1.38
N VAL A 110 8.62 3.18 -2.12
CA VAL A 110 8.21 4.54 -2.47
C VAL A 110 7.18 4.49 -3.62
N GLY A 111 6.22 3.60 -3.47
CA GLY A 111 5.16 3.26 -4.42
C GLY A 111 4.32 2.14 -3.82
N GLY A 112 3.59 1.42 -4.67
CA GLY A 112 2.76 0.30 -4.23
C GLY A 112 1.52 0.70 -3.45
N GLY A 113 0.85 -0.31 -2.88
CA GLY A 113 -0.41 -0.12 -2.18
C GLY A 113 -1.62 -0.18 -3.11
N PHE A 114 -1.52 -0.90 -4.22
CA PHE A 114 -2.56 -1.00 -5.24
C PHE A 114 -3.59 -2.08 -4.88
N HIS A 115 -4.30 -1.84 -3.79
CA HIS A 115 -5.14 -2.79 -3.08
C HIS A 115 -6.50 -3.09 -3.73
N HIS A 116 -6.91 -2.30 -4.77
CA HIS A 116 -8.17 -2.51 -5.45
C HIS A 116 -8.11 -3.53 -6.59
N ALA A 117 -6.92 -3.88 -7.10
CA ALA A 117 -6.80 -4.88 -8.15
C ALA A 117 -7.17 -6.28 -7.63
N PHE A 118 -8.07 -6.94 -8.34
CA PHE A 118 -8.50 -8.33 -8.14
C PHE A 118 -7.57 -9.30 -8.88
N ALA A 119 -7.82 -10.60 -8.76
CA ALA A 119 -7.05 -11.59 -9.50
C ALA A 119 -7.29 -11.53 -11.02
N ASP A 120 -8.51 -11.16 -11.43
CA ASP A 120 -9.00 -11.24 -12.81
C ASP A 120 -9.34 -9.88 -13.44
N ARG A 121 -9.23 -8.79 -12.69
CA ARG A 121 -9.48 -7.41 -13.15
C ARG A 121 -8.76 -6.38 -12.30
N GLY A 122 -8.57 -5.19 -12.87
CA GLY A 122 -8.18 -4.00 -12.12
C GLY A 122 -9.39 -3.18 -11.70
N GLU A 123 -9.19 -2.23 -10.79
CA GLU A 123 -10.23 -1.32 -10.28
C GLU A 123 -9.53 -0.15 -9.55
N GLY A 124 -10.16 1.03 -9.51
CA GLY A 124 -9.73 2.13 -8.64
C GLY A 124 -8.26 2.51 -8.79
N PHE A 125 -7.82 2.86 -9.99
CA PHE A 125 -6.44 3.18 -10.33
C PHE A 125 -5.42 2.03 -10.19
N CYS A 126 -5.88 0.81 -9.87
CA CYS A 126 -5.01 -0.34 -9.58
C CYS A 126 -5.06 -1.39 -10.70
N LEU A 127 -3.91 -1.64 -11.36
CA LEU A 127 -3.77 -2.69 -12.37
C LEU A 127 -3.24 -4.00 -11.76
N ILE A 128 -2.31 -3.92 -10.83
CA ILE A 128 -1.64 -5.07 -10.22
C ILE A 128 -1.72 -4.92 -8.70
N ASN A 129 -2.20 -5.93 -7.99
CA ASN A 129 -2.22 -5.95 -6.54
C ASN A 129 -0.83 -6.35 -6.01
N ASP A 130 0.02 -5.38 -5.81
CA ASP A 130 1.39 -5.59 -5.34
C ASP A 130 1.47 -6.14 -3.92
N LEU A 131 0.47 -5.85 -3.05
CA LEU A 131 0.38 -6.41 -1.70
C LEU A 131 0.16 -7.92 -1.74
N ALA A 132 -0.76 -8.37 -2.60
CA ALA A 132 -1.01 -9.79 -2.77
C ALA A 132 0.18 -10.49 -3.45
N VAL A 133 0.80 -9.84 -4.46
CA VAL A 133 1.95 -10.39 -5.18
C VAL A 133 3.13 -10.60 -4.24
N LEU A 134 3.50 -9.60 -3.41
CA LEU A 134 4.62 -9.75 -2.48
C LEU A 134 4.37 -10.90 -1.48
N ILE A 135 3.15 -11.06 -0.96
CA ILE A 135 2.82 -12.13 -0.01
C ILE A 135 2.98 -13.49 -0.69
N ARG A 136 2.37 -13.68 -1.87
CA ARG A 136 2.44 -14.95 -2.60
C ARG A 136 3.84 -15.32 -3.03
N VAL A 137 4.64 -14.33 -3.46
CA VAL A 137 6.05 -14.55 -3.80
C VAL A 137 6.83 -15.04 -2.59
N LEU A 138 6.71 -14.38 -1.44
CA LEU A 138 7.45 -14.80 -0.23
C LEU A 138 6.97 -16.14 0.33
N GLN A 139 5.68 -16.47 0.19
CA GLN A 139 5.14 -17.80 0.51
C GLN A 139 5.72 -18.87 -0.43
N ALA A 140 5.76 -18.61 -1.73
CA ALA A 140 6.35 -19.52 -2.72
C ALA A 140 7.87 -19.73 -2.52
N GLU A 141 8.58 -18.71 -2.03
CA GLU A 141 9.98 -18.79 -1.63
C GLU A 141 10.19 -19.52 -0.29
N GLY A 142 9.13 -19.88 0.44
CA GLY A 142 9.20 -20.50 1.77
C GLY A 142 9.76 -19.56 2.85
N ARG A 143 9.77 -18.24 2.62
CA ARG A 143 10.30 -17.24 3.55
C ARG A 143 9.30 -16.84 4.64
N ILE A 144 8.02 -16.91 4.32
CA ILE A 144 6.91 -16.70 5.27
C ILE A 144 5.85 -17.77 5.04
N ARG A 145 5.06 -18.03 6.07
CA ARG A 145 3.80 -18.77 5.96
C ARG A 145 2.63 -17.82 6.13
N ARG A 146 2.60 -17.04 7.22
CA ARG A 146 1.49 -16.16 7.56
C ARG A 146 1.84 -14.70 7.35
N ALA A 147 0.88 -13.95 6.81
CA ALA A 147 0.99 -12.51 6.66
C ALA A 147 -0.23 -11.80 7.28
N ALA A 148 -0.04 -10.56 7.76
CA ALA A 148 -1.14 -9.67 8.09
C ALA A 148 -1.04 -8.42 7.22
N VAL A 149 -2.09 -8.12 6.46
CA VAL A 149 -2.25 -6.84 5.77
C VAL A 149 -2.97 -5.90 6.73
N ILE A 150 -2.31 -4.82 7.11
CA ILE A 150 -2.89 -3.70 7.85
C ILE A 150 -3.11 -2.57 6.83
N ASP A 151 -4.34 -2.47 6.35
CA ASP A 151 -4.73 -1.50 5.33
C ASP A 151 -5.41 -0.32 6.00
N LEU A 152 -4.75 0.84 5.98
CA LEU A 152 -5.22 2.08 6.58
C LEU A 152 -5.42 3.19 5.53
N ASP A 153 -5.59 2.81 4.28
CA ASP A 153 -6.09 3.69 3.23
C ASP A 153 -7.53 4.11 3.54
N LEU A 154 -7.95 5.27 3.05
CA LEU A 154 -9.34 5.72 3.19
C LEU A 154 -10.33 4.75 2.56
N HIS A 155 -9.94 4.11 1.45
CA HIS A 155 -10.75 3.16 0.71
C HIS A 155 -10.51 1.73 1.20
N GLN A 156 -11.54 0.91 1.29
CA GLN A 156 -11.34 -0.51 1.59
C GLN A 156 -10.52 -1.19 0.50
N GLY A 157 -9.49 -1.95 0.89
CA GLY A 157 -8.73 -2.80 -0.02
C GLY A 157 -9.53 -4.01 -0.52
N ASN A 158 -10.60 -3.76 -1.30
CA ASN A 158 -11.54 -4.78 -1.75
C ASN A 158 -10.89 -5.88 -2.60
N GLY A 159 -9.95 -5.52 -3.48
CA GLY A 159 -9.18 -6.49 -4.27
C GLY A 159 -8.36 -7.42 -3.38
N THR A 160 -7.62 -6.86 -2.41
CA THR A 160 -6.84 -7.63 -1.43
C THR A 160 -7.74 -8.53 -0.59
N ALA A 161 -8.85 -7.99 -0.06
CA ALA A 161 -9.84 -8.75 0.71
C ALA A 161 -10.38 -9.94 -0.09
N ARG A 162 -10.71 -9.72 -1.37
CA ARG A 162 -11.24 -10.76 -2.26
C ARG A 162 -10.22 -11.86 -2.57
N ILE A 163 -8.96 -11.49 -2.84
CA ILE A 163 -7.89 -12.44 -3.15
C ILE A 163 -7.62 -13.40 -1.98
N PHE A 164 -7.68 -12.88 -0.75
CA PHE A 164 -7.35 -13.66 0.45
C PHE A 164 -8.56 -14.11 1.28
N ARG A 165 -9.79 -13.95 0.77
CA ARG A 165 -11.05 -14.22 1.50
C ARG A 165 -11.07 -15.56 2.23
N ASP A 166 -10.57 -16.61 1.57
CA ASP A 166 -10.64 -17.99 2.04
C ASP A 166 -9.27 -18.54 2.47
N ASP A 167 -8.29 -17.67 2.64
CA ASP A 167 -6.92 -18.03 3.02
C ASP A 167 -6.68 -17.78 4.52
N PRO A 168 -6.63 -18.83 5.36
CA PRO A 168 -6.42 -18.67 6.80
C PRO A 168 -5.00 -18.22 7.17
N ASP A 169 -4.03 -18.31 6.26
CA ASP A 169 -2.65 -17.89 6.49
C ASP A 169 -2.44 -16.39 6.19
N VAL A 170 -3.44 -15.70 5.61
CA VAL A 170 -3.36 -14.25 5.35
C VAL A 170 -4.52 -13.52 6.03
N TYR A 171 -4.18 -12.70 7.02
CA TYR A 171 -5.15 -11.85 7.71
C TYR A 171 -5.27 -10.52 6.98
N THR A 172 -6.47 -10.17 6.53
CA THR A 172 -6.75 -8.87 5.93
C THR A 172 -7.52 -8.00 6.91
N PHE A 173 -6.95 -6.85 7.24
CA PHE A 173 -7.60 -5.81 8.04
C PHE A 173 -7.71 -4.54 7.23
N SER A 174 -8.89 -3.94 7.18
CA SER A 174 -9.09 -2.63 6.58
C SER A 174 -9.86 -1.71 7.52
N MET A 175 -9.34 -0.50 7.71
CA MET A 175 -10.01 0.55 8.48
C MET A 175 -10.21 1.76 7.56
N HIS A 176 -11.44 1.98 7.11
CA HIS A 176 -11.77 2.80 5.95
C HIS A 176 -13.03 3.64 6.16
N GLN A 177 -13.27 4.62 5.29
CA GLN A 177 -14.54 5.34 5.25
C GLN A 177 -15.65 4.40 4.78
N GLU A 178 -16.70 4.24 5.60
CA GLU A 178 -17.79 3.27 5.32
C GLU A 178 -18.57 3.64 4.07
N HIS A 179 -19.04 4.88 3.98
CA HIS A 179 -19.94 5.34 2.93
C HIS A 179 -19.22 5.95 1.73
N ASN A 180 -18.19 5.26 1.23
CA ASN A 180 -17.39 5.68 0.10
C ASN A 180 -17.10 4.48 -0.82
N TYR A 181 -16.53 4.76 -2.03
CA TYR A 181 -15.93 3.75 -2.90
C TYR A 181 -14.94 2.85 -2.09
N PRO A 182 -14.74 1.60 -2.45
CA PRO A 182 -15.42 0.79 -3.49
C PRO A 182 -16.68 0.09 -2.98
N VAL A 183 -17.29 -0.76 -3.83
CA VAL A 183 -18.20 -1.81 -3.35
C VAL A 183 -17.40 -2.73 -2.44
N LYS A 184 -17.81 -2.85 -1.17
CA LYS A 184 -17.04 -3.55 -0.14
C LYS A 184 -16.99 -5.05 -0.39
N GLU A 185 -15.82 -5.63 -0.17
CA GLU A 185 -15.58 -7.07 -0.07
C GLU A 185 -15.31 -7.45 1.39
N ARG A 186 -15.51 -8.70 1.77
CA ARG A 186 -15.29 -9.13 3.14
C ARG A 186 -13.79 -9.37 3.41
N SER A 187 -13.20 -8.55 4.26
CA SER A 187 -11.89 -8.80 4.89
C SER A 187 -12.02 -9.77 6.07
N THR A 188 -10.91 -10.16 6.66
CA THR A 188 -10.94 -10.89 7.94
C THR A 188 -11.52 -10.01 9.05
N TRP A 189 -11.18 -8.72 9.05
CA TRP A 189 -11.78 -7.72 9.92
C TRP A 189 -11.83 -6.35 9.22
N ASP A 190 -13.03 -5.77 9.18
CA ASP A 190 -13.27 -4.43 8.66
C ASP A 190 -13.74 -3.50 9.79
N ILE A 191 -13.24 -2.27 9.81
CA ILE A 191 -13.75 -1.15 10.63
C ILE A 191 -14.16 -0.04 9.68
N GLY A 192 -15.49 0.11 9.49
CA GLY A 192 -16.06 1.24 8.76
C GLY A 192 -16.15 2.46 9.66
N LEU A 193 -15.66 3.59 9.19
CA LEU A 193 -15.73 4.88 9.87
C LEU A 193 -16.76 5.78 9.22
N ASP A 194 -17.48 6.52 10.04
CA ASP A 194 -18.42 7.52 9.57
C ASP A 194 -17.69 8.66 8.85
N ASP A 195 -18.42 9.35 7.97
CA ASP A 195 -17.95 10.57 7.34
C ASP A 195 -17.52 11.59 8.41
N TYR A 196 -16.43 12.28 8.13
CA TYR A 196 -15.82 13.31 9.00
C TYR A 196 -15.17 12.78 10.29
N ALA A 197 -15.04 11.45 10.46
CA ALA A 197 -14.26 10.91 11.58
C ALA A 197 -12.82 11.45 11.55
N GLY A 198 -12.38 11.98 12.68
CA GLY A 198 -11.09 12.62 12.87
C GLY A 198 -10.12 11.78 13.72
N ASP A 199 -9.05 12.43 14.17
CA ASP A 199 -7.99 11.78 14.96
C ASP A 199 -8.55 11.10 16.23
N ASP A 200 -9.51 11.76 16.92
CA ASP A 200 -10.07 11.27 18.18
C ASP A 200 -10.99 10.05 17.99
N ASP A 201 -11.61 9.90 16.83
CA ASP A 201 -12.43 8.74 16.49
C ASP A 201 -11.56 7.58 16.00
N TYR A 202 -10.57 7.89 15.18
CA TYR A 202 -9.73 6.93 14.45
C TYR A 202 -8.70 6.25 15.36
N LEU A 203 -7.89 7.04 16.08
CA LEU A 203 -6.71 6.52 16.77
C LEU A 203 -7.02 5.54 17.91
N PRO A 204 -8.09 5.72 18.73
CA PRO A 204 -8.44 4.73 19.74
C PRO A 204 -8.79 3.36 19.17
N LEU A 205 -9.54 3.31 18.06
CA LEU A 205 -9.91 2.06 17.39
C LEU A 205 -8.68 1.33 16.87
N LEU A 206 -7.75 2.07 16.26
CA LEU A 206 -6.52 1.50 15.74
C LEU A 206 -5.60 0.95 16.85
N ARG A 207 -5.48 1.67 17.99
CA ARG A 207 -4.71 1.23 19.16
C ARG A 207 -5.25 -0.08 19.75
N GLU A 208 -6.54 -0.33 19.62
CA GLU A 208 -7.16 -1.57 20.05
C GLU A 208 -6.99 -2.69 19.01
N ALA A 209 -7.19 -2.38 17.73
CA ALA A 209 -7.23 -3.37 16.66
C ALA A 209 -5.86 -3.99 16.36
N VAL A 210 -4.81 -3.16 16.18
CA VAL A 210 -3.50 -3.64 15.72
C VAL A 210 -2.90 -4.68 16.66
N PRO A 211 -2.80 -4.47 18.00
CA PRO A 211 -2.31 -5.51 18.90
C PRO A 211 -3.11 -6.81 18.86
N LYS A 212 -4.45 -6.73 18.80
CA LYS A 212 -5.31 -7.91 18.72
C LYS A 212 -5.05 -8.75 17.47
N ILE A 213 -4.85 -8.09 16.32
CA ILE A 213 -4.54 -8.76 15.06
C ILE A 213 -3.19 -9.48 15.17
N LEU A 214 -2.15 -8.76 15.61
CA LEU A 214 -0.80 -9.31 15.65
C LEU A 214 -0.66 -10.45 16.66
N ASP A 215 -1.29 -10.33 17.83
CA ASP A 215 -1.24 -11.38 18.87
C ASP A 215 -2.13 -12.60 18.52
N GLY A 216 -3.26 -12.36 17.85
CA GLY A 216 -4.19 -13.42 17.45
C GLY A 216 -3.69 -14.21 16.24
N HIS A 217 -3.29 -13.52 15.18
CA HIS A 217 -2.87 -14.17 13.92
C HIS A 217 -1.42 -14.63 13.95
N LYS A 218 -0.53 -13.90 14.67
CA LYS A 218 0.92 -14.17 14.79
C LYS A 218 1.57 -14.28 13.39
N PRO A 219 1.54 -13.22 12.58
CA PRO A 219 2.11 -13.25 11.24
C PRO A 219 3.65 -13.32 11.26
N ASP A 220 4.23 -13.82 10.19
CA ASP A 220 5.69 -13.79 9.95
C ASP A 220 6.10 -12.45 9.31
N LEU A 221 5.15 -11.74 8.67
CA LEU A 221 5.34 -10.44 8.02
C LEU A 221 4.06 -9.59 8.16
N VAL A 222 4.24 -8.32 8.49
CA VAL A 222 3.19 -7.31 8.39
C VAL A 222 3.36 -6.53 7.09
N VAL A 223 2.29 -6.46 6.30
CA VAL A 223 2.20 -5.62 5.10
C VAL A 223 1.34 -4.42 5.45
N TYR A 224 1.97 -3.25 5.56
CA TYR A 224 1.31 -2.01 5.93
C TYR A 224 1.03 -1.15 4.70
N GLN A 225 -0.24 -1.00 4.35
CA GLN A 225 -0.73 -0.05 3.35
C GLN A 225 -1.00 1.28 4.05
N ALA A 226 -0.14 2.27 3.79
CA ALA A 226 -0.09 3.55 4.49
C ALA A 226 -0.72 4.69 3.68
N GLY A 227 -1.88 4.47 3.06
CA GLY A 227 -2.60 5.48 2.28
C GLY A 227 -2.71 6.81 3.02
N ALA A 228 -2.51 7.91 2.31
CA ALA A 228 -2.56 9.26 2.87
C ALA A 228 -3.90 9.96 2.67
N ASP A 229 -4.84 9.32 1.99
CA ASP A 229 -6.14 9.86 1.61
C ASP A 229 -7.15 10.00 2.75
N CYS A 230 -6.84 9.45 3.93
CA CYS A 230 -7.56 9.79 5.16
C CYS A 230 -7.26 11.23 5.67
N TYR A 231 -6.34 11.96 5.02
CA TYR A 231 -5.99 13.35 5.34
C TYR A 231 -7.17 14.30 5.13
N GLU A 232 -7.38 15.23 6.08
CA GLU A 232 -8.52 16.17 6.09
C GLU A 232 -8.70 17.04 4.83
N GLN A 233 -7.63 17.21 4.01
CA GLN A 233 -7.65 17.96 2.76
C GLN A 233 -7.56 17.05 1.52
N ASP A 234 -7.90 15.78 1.66
CA ASP A 234 -8.02 14.88 0.52
C ASP A 234 -9.27 15.22 -0.32
N LYS A 235 -9.19 14.98 -1.64
CA LYS A 235 -10.27 15.29 -2.58
C LYS A 235 -11.26 14.13 -2.77
N LEU A 236 -10.84 12.90 -2.47
CA LEU A 236 -11.63 11.69 -2.73
C LEU A 236 -12.27 11.12 -1.47
N GLY A 237 -11.95 11.68 -0.30
CA GLY A 237 -12.46 11.23 0.98
C GLY A 237 -13.02 12.31 1.89
N LEU A 238 -13.77 11.86 2.89
CA LEU A 238 -14.38 12.74 3.91
C LEU A 238 -13.82 12.51 5.31
N LEU A 239 -12.88 11.58 5.51
CA LEU A 239 -12.18 11.47 6.80
C LEU A 239 -11.39 12.76 7.08
N LYS A 240 -11.16 13.04 8.35
CA LYS A 240 -10.59 14.30 8.80
C LYS A 240 -9.36 14.12 9.69
N LEU A 241 -8.49 13.19 9.32
CA LEU A 241 -7.24 13.05 10.04
C LEU A 241 -6.31 14.21 9.73
N SER A 242 -5.71 14.75 10.79
CA SER A 242 -4.62 15.72 10.65
C SER A 242 -3.32 15.03 10.21
N LYS A 243 -2.35 15.78 9.70
CA LYS A 243 -1.00 15.24 9.44
C LYS A 243 -0.36 14.67 10.72
N GLY A 244 -0.68 15.22 11.88
CA GLY A 244 -0.26 14.72 13.18
C GLY A 244 -0.93 13.38 13.51
N GLY A 245 -2.23 13.27 13.27
CA GLY A 245 -3.00 12.05 13.44
C GLY A 245 -2.51 10.91 12.54
N ILE A 246 -2.22 11.20 11.27
CA ILE A 246 -1.64 10.21 10.35
C ILE A 246 -0.26 9.75 10.84
N ALA A 247 0.59 10.65 11.31
CA ALA A 247 1.87 10.26 11.88
C ALA A 247 1.73 9.41 13.14
N GLU A 248 0.74 9.68 13.99
CA GLU A 248 0.44 8.86 15.17
C GLU A 248 -0.15 7.50 14.75
N ARG A 249 -0.99 7.45 13.72
CA ARG A 249 -1.47 6.21 13.07
C ARG A 249 -0.29 5.30 12.69
N ASP A 250 0.68 5.85 11.97
CA ASP A 250 1.85 5.11 11.50
C ASP A 250 2.72 4.63 12.67
N LYS A 251 2.92 5.47 13.69
CA LYS A 251 3.62 5.09 14.93
C LYS A 251 2.96 3.91 15.66
N ILE A 252 1.62 3.89 15.73
CA ILE A 252 0.88 2.78 16.37
C ILE A 252 1.25 1.45 15.69
N VAL A 253 1.21 1.39 14.35
CA VAL A 253 1.55 0.19 13.60
C VAL A 253 3.02 -0.21 13.81
N TYR A 254 3.95 0.73 13.63
CA TYR A 254 5.38 0.43 13.73
C TYR A 254 5.80 0.04 15.15
N ARG A 255 5.25 0.70 16.17
CA ARG A 255 5.48 0.34 17.58
C ARG A 255 5.00 -1.08 17.85
N ALA A 256 3.77 -1.40 17.46
CA ALA A 256 3.19 -2.73 17.67
C ALA A 256 4.02 -3.84 17.00
N CYS A 257 4.55 -3.59 15.79
CA CYS A 257 5.45 -4.51 15.09
C CYS A 257 6.79 -4.66 15.82
N ARG A 258 7.42 -3.57 16.24
CA ARG A 258 8.72 -3.58 16.93
C ARG A 258 8.67 -4.29 18.28
N GLU A 259 7.64 -4.03 19.08
CA GLU A 259 7.44 -4.67 20.38
C GLU A 259 7.36 -6.20 20.25
N ARG A 260 6.86 -6.69 19.11
CA ARG A 260 6.72 -8.11 18.80
C ARG A 260 7.85 -8.67 17.94
N LYS A 261 8.83 -7.84 17.57
CA LYS A 261 9.91 -8.19 16.63
C LYS A 261 9.39 -8.73 15.30
N LEU A 262 8.25 -8.20 14.85
CA LEU A 262 7.65 -8.55 13.58
C LEU A 262 8.20 -7.65 12.46
N PRO A 263 8.70 -8.23 11.37
CA PRO A 263 9.09 -7.44 10.20
C PRO A 263 7.88 -6.74 9.59
N VAL A 264 8.08 -5.50 9.14
CA VAL A 264 7.05 -4.69 8.48
C VAL A 264 7.53 -4.14 7.16
N VAL A 265 6.76 -4.36 6.10
CA VAL A 265 6.92 -3.69 4.80
C VAL A 265 5.82 -2.67 4.64
N THR A 266 6.19 -1.44 4.24
CA THR A 266 5.26 -0.33 4.05
C THR A 266 5.16 0.06 2.58
N THR A 267 3.94 0.23 2.09
CA THR A 267 3.60 0.79 0.77
C THR A 267 2.81 2.08 0.93
N LEU A 268 2.83 2.96 -0.07
CA LEU A 268 2.30 4.31 0.09
C LEU A 268 0.79 4.41 -0.14
N GLY A 269 0.21 3.64 -1.08
CA GLY A 269 -1.23 3.70 -1.35
C GLY A 269 -1.76 5.02 -1.88
N GLY A 270 -3.00 5.34 -1.54
CA GLY A 270 -3.71 6.55 -1.94
C GLY A 270 -3.16 7.85 -1.36
N GLY A 271 -3.79 8.94 -1.77
CA GLY A 271 -3.47 10.29 -1.33
C GLY A 271 -3.60 11.28 -2.48
N TYR A 272 -4.66 12.10 -2.41
CA TYR A 272 -5.15 12.99 -3.47
C TYR A 272 -5.43 14.40 -2.93
N PRO A 273 -4.49 14.99 -2.16
CA PRO A 273 -4.74 16.26 -1.51
C PRO A 273 -4.82 17.41 -2.52
N VAL A 274 -5.28 18.56 -2.06
CA VAL A 274 -5.29 19.80 -2.87
C VAL A 274 -3.88 20.19 -3.30
N ARG A 275 -2.88 19.96 -2.44
CA ARG A 275 -1.47 20.24 -2.70
C ARG A 275 -0.66 18.95 -2.68
N THR A 276 0.00 18.62 -3.78
CA THR A 276 0.81 17.38 -3.88
C THR A 276 1.93 17.31 -2.84
N GLU A 277 2.45 18.48 -2.40
CA GLU A 277 3.46 18.53 -1.35
C GLU A 277 2.98 17.96 -0.02
N ASP A 278 1.67 18.02 0.27
CA ASP A 278 1.11 17.50 1.51
C ASP A 278 1.16 15.96 1.54
N VAL A 279 0.80 15.30 0.43
CA VAL A 279 0.94 13.83 0.35
C VAL A 279 2.40 13.41 0.35
N ALA A 280 3.28 14.17 -0.30
CA ALA A 280 4.71 13.89 -0.27
C ALA A 280 5.30 14.03 1.14
N GLU A 281 4.84 15.02 1.92
CA GLU A 281 5.22 15.19 3.32
C GLU A 281 4.74 14.02 4.19
N ILE A 282 3.46 13.66 4.08
CA ILE A 282 2.86 12.57 4.83
C ILE A 282 3.60 11.26 4.56
N HIS A 283 3.73 10.86 3.30
CA HIS A 283 4.38 9.61 2.93
C HIS A 283 5.88 9.56 3.28
N SER A 284 6.61 10.68 3.07
CA SER A 284 8.03 10.70 3.47
C SER A 284 8.18 10.56 4.98
N ARG A 285 7.31 11.20 5.77
CA ARG A 285 7.30 11.05 7.23
C ARG A 285 6.99 9.62 7.65
N SER A 286 5.99 8.97 7.04
CA SER A 286 5.68 7.57 7.28
C SER A 286 6.91 6.67 7.09
N LEU A 287 7.61 6.81 5.95
CA LEU A 287 8.79 6.01 5.67
C LEU A 287 9.99 6.36 6.57
N LEU A 288 10.16 7.62 6.99
CA LEU A 288 11.23 8.02 7.91
C LEU A 288 11.06 7.41 9.31
N LEU A 289 9.80 7.22 9.77
CA LEU A 289 9.50 6.58 11.05
C LEU A 289 9.97 5.11 11.13
N LEU A 290 10.21 4.45 9.98
CA LEU A 290 10.77 3.09 9.95
C LEU A 290 12.16 2.99 10.57
N ASP A 291 12.92 4.09 10.58
CA ASP A 291 14.28 4.14 11.14
C ASP A 291 14.35 4.68 12.58
N ASP A 292 13.24 5.13 13.11
CA ASP A 292 13.20 5.71 14.46
C ASP A 292 13.65 4.68 15.52
N PRO A 293 14.51 5.05 16.45
CA PRO A 293 14.97 4.09 17.45
C PRO A 293 13.82 3.62 18.35
N PRO A 294 13.94 2.42 18.96
CA PRO A 294 13.01 1.98 19.97
C PRO A 294 12.92 3.03 21.11
N GLY A 295 11.70 3.53 21.37
CA GLY A 295 11.45 4.56 22.39
C GLY A 295 11.23 5.99 21.86
N SER A 296 11.57 6.29 20.61
CA SER A 296 11.25 7.59 19.99
C SER A 296 9.82 7.66 19.41
N LEU A 297 9.17 6.53 19.26
CA LEU A 297 7.77 6.44 18.84
C LEU A 297 6.77 6.63 19.99
N THR A 298 7.22 7.18 21.13
CA THR A 298 6.35 7.49 22.28
C THR A 298 5.46 8.70 22.00
#